data_e492082836509e36f3025445cccf46a8
#
_entry.id   e492082836509e36f3025445cccf46a8
#
_cell.length_a   1.000
_cell.length_b   1.000
_cell.length_c   1.000
_cell.angle_alpha   90.00
_cell.angle_beta   90.00
_cell.angle_gamma   90.00
#
_symmetry.space_group_name_H-M   'P 1'
#
loop_
_entity.id
_entity.type
_entity.pdbx_description
1 polymer ?
#
loop_
_entity_poly.entity_id
_entity_poly.type
_entity_poly.pdbx_seq_one_letter_code
_entity_poly.pdbx_strand_id
1 'polypeptide(L)'
;PAPHIVFLTAGGQRYTEEHARRLAQYDNLTLVCGHYEGIDERVIEAFADEEISIGDYILTGGELASLVVADSVLRLKPGVLAEQKGYEEESYWDGLLEYPQYTRPEVWEGRAVPDVLLGGDHQKIDAWRGEKSRERTRLRRPELYEQWCASHPITELPKWKRGENVRLVKTEEQFAAAAKLFAEGRRAVCAGNWTEEYCAGLTEEELLAQLKAEKKGGWACRSEE
;
A
#
# COMPACT_ATOMS: atom_id res chain seq x y z
N PRO A 1 -15.63 18.72 -25.58
CA PRO A 1 -14.21 18.37 -25.51
C PRO A 1 -13.97 17.09 -26.32
N ALA A 2 -12.77 16.93 -26.91
CA ALA A 2 -12.39 15.71 -27.59
C ALA A 2 -12.39 14.54 -26.58
N PRO A 3 -12.78 13.32 -26.97
CA PRO A 3 -12.71 12.17 -26.10
C PRO A 3 -11.26 11.79 -25.82
N HIS A 4 -10.98 11.29 -24.63
CA HIS A 4 -9.75 10.57 -24.34
C HIS A 4 -9.94 9.11 -24.77
N ILE A 5 -9.11 8.61 -25.67
CA ILE A 5 -9.28 7.32 -26.34
C ILE A 5 -8.30 6.31 -25.78
N VAL A 6 -8.83 5.28 -25.14
CA VAL A 6 -8.07 4.18 -24.53
C VAL A 6 -8.31 2.90 -25.30
N PHE A 7 -7.23 2.30 -25.81
CA PHE A 7 -7.27 0.97 -26.40
C PHE A 7 -6.99 -0.08 -25.35
N LEU A 8 -7.83 -1.11 -25.30
CA LEU A 8 -7.65 -2.23 -24.39
C LEU A 8 -6.89 -3.33 -25.10
N THR A 9 -5.59 -3.44 -24.78
CA THR A 9 -4.66 -4.35 -25.45
C THR A 9 -3.85 -5.15 -24.43
N ALA A 10 -3.34 -6.30 -24.84
CA ALA A 10 -2.45 -7.10 -23.99
C ALA A 10 -1.07 -6.42 -23.79
N GLY A 11 -0.65 -5.59 -24.75
CA GLY A 11 0.62 -4.85 -24.72
C GLY A 11 0.57 -3.53 -23.95
N GLY A 12 -0.62 -3.08 -23.52
CA GLY A 12 -0.81 -1.82 -22.83
C GLY A 12 -0.23 -1.78 -21.42
N GLN A 13 -0.19 -0.59 -20.82
CA GLN A 13 0.21 -0.41 -19.43
C GLN A 13 -0.75 -1.15 -18.50
N ARG A 14 -0.20 -1.77 -17.45
CA ARG A 14 -1.00 -2.49 -16.46
C ARG A 14 -1.92 -1.55 -15.70
N TYR A 15 -3.23 -1.80 -15.79
CA TYR A 15 -4.26 -1.02 -15.12
C TYR A 15 -4.16 -1.12 -13.60
N THR A 16 -4.28 0.02 -12.93
CA THR A 16 -4.25 0.16 -11.47
C THR A 16 -5.29 1.18 -11.01
N GLU A 17 -5.51 1.30 -9.70
CA GLU A 17 -6.36 2.31 -9.10
C GLU A 17 -5.92 3.75 -9.48
N GLU A 18 -4.63 3.99 -9.66
CA GLU A 18 -4.10 5.27 -10.11
C GLU A 18 -4.60 5.63 -11.51
N HIS A 19 -4.64 4.64 -12.42
CA HIS A 19 -5.23 4.82 -13.74
C HIS A 19 -6.72 5.14 -13.64
N ALA A 20 -7.47 4.43 -12.79
CA ALA A 20 -8.90 4.71 -12.58
C ALA A 20 -9.15 6.15 -12.14
N ARG A 21 -8.39 6.64 -11.15
CA ARG A 21 -8.48 8.02 -10.65
C ARG A 21 -8.16 9.04 -11.73
N ARG A 22 -7.13 8.82 -12.53
CA ARG A 22 -6.76 9.68 -13.63
C ARG A 22 -7.82 9.70 -14.72
N LEU A 23 -8.30 8.53 -15.14
CA LEU A 23 -9.35 8.39 -16.14
C LEU A 23 -10.68 8.99 -15.69
N ALA A 24 -10.97 8.94 -14.39
CA ALA A 24 -12.16 9.56 -13.82
C ALA A 24 -12.19 11.09 -13.96
N GLN A 25 -11.07 11.76 -14.26
CA GLN A 25 -11.03 13.21 -14.48
C GLN A 25 -11.51 13.63 -15.88
N TYR A 26 -11.58 12.71 -16.83
CA TYR A 26 -12.04 13.03 -18.19
C TYR A 26 -13.57 13.10 -18.24
N ASP A 27 -14.10 14.11 -18.94
CA ASP A 27 -15.53 14.27 -19.18
C ASP A 27 -16.02 13.27 -20.23
N ASN A 28 -15.15 12.90 -21.17
CA ASN A 28 -15.46 11.99 -22.26
C ASN A 28 -14.33 10.97 -22.42
N LEU A 29 -14.64 9.71 -22.13
CA LEU A 29 -13.72 8.58 -22.22
C LEU A 29 -14.26 7.57 -23.23
N THR A 30 -13.43 7.23 -24.22
CA THR A 30 -13.74 6.21 -25.22
C THR A 30 -12.88 4.99 -24.99
N LEU A 31 -13.50 3.84 -24.70
CA LEU A 31 -12.80 2.55 -24.55
C LEU A 31 -12.95 1.78 -25.87
N VAL A 32 -11.83 1.47 -26.51
CA VAL A 32 -11.77 0.70 -27.76
C VAL A 32 -11.43 -0.73 -27.46
N CYS A 33 -12.34 -1.64 -27.87
CA CYS A 33 -12.23 -3.08 -27.64
C CYS A 33 -11.89 -3.77 -28.95
N GLY A 34 -10.71 -4.39 -29.01
CA GLY A 34 -10.30 -5.23 -30.13
C GLY A 34 -10.99 -6.59 -30.11
N HIS A 35 -11.15 -7.19 -31.29
CA HIS A 35 -11.64 -8.54 -31.51
C HIS A 35 -10.71 -9.31 -32.44
N TYR A 36 -10.86 -10.62 -32.50
CA TYR A 36 -10.09 -11.53 -33.35
C TYR A 36 -8.58 -11.43 -33.08
N GLU A 37 -7.78 -11.18 -34.11
CA GLU A 37 -6.31 -11.09 -34.05
C GLU A 37 -5.80 -9.73 -33.56
N GLY A 38 -6.69 -8.77 -33.31
CA GLY A 38 -6.34 -7.42 -32.82
C GLY A 38 -6.75 -6.29 -33.77
N ILE A 39 -6.21 -5.12 -33.52
CA ILE A 39 -6.46 -3.90 -34.29
C ILE A 39 -5.18 -3.55 -35.05
N ASP A 40 -5.33 -3.02 -36.28
CA ASP A 40 -4.20 -2.57 -37.08
C ASP A 40 -3.38 -1.53 -36.29
N GLU A 41 -2.08 -1.76 -36.18
CA GLU A 41 -1.17 -0.92 -35.40
C GLU A 41 -1.22 0.54 -35.78
N ARG A 42 -1.37 0.83 -37.07
CA ARG A 42 -1.50 2.21 -37.57
C ARG A 42 -2.74 2.95 -37.05
N VAL A 43 -3.79 2.20 -36.70
CA VAL A 43 -5.00 2.77 -36.07
C VAL A 43 -4.71 3.11 -34.61
N ILE A 44 -4.00 2.23 -33.91
CA ILE A 44 -3.57 2.46 -32.53
C ILE A 44 -2.65 3.69 -32.50
N GLU A 45 -1.60 3.71 -33.31
CA GLU A 45 -0.65 4.83 -33.39
C GLU A 45 -1.32 6.18 -33.76
N ALA A 46 -2.38 6.13 -34.57
CA ALA A 46 -3.05 7.36 -35.03
C ALA A 46 -4.10 7.90 -34.05
N PHE A 47 -4.74 7.07 -33.24
CA PHE A 47 -5.93 7.42 -32.50
C PHE A 47 -5.87 7.13 -30.98
N ALA A 48 -4.96 6.25 -30.53
CA ALA A 48 -4.86 5.97 -29.12
C ALA A 48 -4.17 7.11 -28.34
N ASP A 49 -4.83 7.61 -27.33
CA ASP A 49 -4.16 8.45 -26.34
C ASP A 49 -3.36 7.58 -25.36
N GLU A 50 -3.86 6.35 -25.11
CA GLU A 50 -3.14 5.36 -24.32
C GLU A 50 -3.63 3.91 -24.59
N GLU A 51 -2.76 2.94 -24.27
CA GLU A 51 -3.09 1.53 -24.25
C GLU A 51 -3.05 0.98 -22.84
N ILE A 52 -4.09 0.21 -22.45
CA ILE A 52 -4.24 -0.36 -21.12
C ILE A 52 -4.46 -1.87 -21.19
N SER A 53 -3.72 -2.61 -20.35
CA SER A 53 -3.92 -4.03 -20.09
C SER A 53 -4.49 -4.23 -18.68
N ILE A 54 -5.54 -5.03 -18.53
CA ILE A 54 -6.09 -5.36 -17.22
C ILE A 54 -5.35 -6.50 -16.51
N GLY A 55 -4.33 -7.10 -17.13
CA GLY A 55 -3.50 -8.14 -16.54
C GLY A 55 -2.83 -9.04 -17.59
N ASP A 56 -1.93 -9.88 -17.11
CA ASP A 56 -1.10 -10.78 -17.94
C ASP A 56 -1.87 -12.08 -18.30
N TYR A 57 -3.00 -11.93 -18.99
CA TYR A 57 -3.83 -13.03 -19.51
C TYR A 57 -4.63 -12.55 -20.71
N ILE A 58 -5.09 -13.49 -21.52
CA ILE A 58 -5.83 -13.21 -22.75
C ILE A 58 -7.31 -13.51 -22.56
N LEU A 59 -8.15 -12.58 -23.03
CA LEU A 59 -9.61 -12.72 -23.12
C LEU A 59 -10.01 -12.93 -24.60
N THR A 60 -11.24 -13.41 -24.82
CA THR A 60 -11.77 -13.60 -26.17
C THR A 60 -11.97 -12.28 -26.92
N GLY A 61 -12.20 -11.19 -26.19
CA GLY A 61 -12.38 -9.83 -26.72
C GLY A 61 -12.17 -8.80 -25.63
N GLY A 62 -12.17 -7.52 -25.97
CA GLY A 62 -11.92 -6.40 -25.05
C GLY A 62 -13.13 -5.97 -24.20
N GLU A 63 -14.31 -6.56 -24.39
CA GLU A 63 -15.57 -6.12 -23.76
C GLU A 63 -15.51 -6.27 -22.24
N LEU A 64 -15.02 -7.41 -21.74
CA LEU A 64 -14.90 -7.61 -20.29
C LEU A 64 -13.85 -6.68 -19.69
N ALA A 65 -12.75 -6.44 -20.42
CA ALA A 65 -11.73 -5.48 -19.98
C ALA A 65 -12.33 -4.06 -19.92
N SER A 66 -13.15 -3.66 -20.89
CA SER A 66 -13.82 -2.36 -20.88
C SER A 66 -14.79 -2.21 -19.72
N LEU A 67 -15.52 -3.28 -19.37
CA LEU A 67 -16.41 -3.27 -18.20
C LEU A 67 -15.63 -3.11 -16.89
N VAL A 68 -14.47 -3.78 -16.73
CA VAL A 68 -13.60 -3.62 -15.56
C VAL A 68 -13.13 -2.17 -15.43
N VAL A 69 -12.64 -1.58 -16.53
CA VAL A 69 -12.19 -0.19 -16.54
C VAL A 69 -13.35 0.77 -16.29
N ALA A 70 -14.50 0.55 -16.98
CA ALA A 70 -15.67 1.41 -16.82
C ALA A 70 -16.23 1.40 -15.38
N ASP A 71 -16.35 0.22 -14.76
CA ASP A 71 -16.85 0.10 -13.39
C ASP A 71 -15.94 0.82 -12.41
N SER A 72 -14.63 0.55 -12.47
CA SER A 72 -13.63 1.17 -11.57
C SER A 72 -13.52 2.69 -11.76
N VAL A 73 -13.72 3.22 -12.97
CA VAL A 73 -13.75 4.66 -13.24
C VAL A 73 -15.06 5.30 -12.79
N LEU A 74 -16.20 4.66 -13.14
CA LEU A 74 -17.52 5.22 -12.85
C LEU A 74 -17.80 5.33 -11.35
N ARG A 75 -17.36 4.34 -10.54
CA ARG A 75 -17.55 4.39 -9.09
C ARG A 75 -16.84 5.58 -8.42
N LEU A 76 -15.83 6.18 -9.08
CA LEU A 76 -15.13 7.38 -8.62
C LEU A 76 -15.82 8.69 -9.05
N LYS A 77 -16.84 8.62 -9.90
CA LYS A 77 -17.60 9.81 -10.30
C LYS A 77 -18.57 10.23 -9.20
N PRO A 78 -18.76 11.56 -8.99
CA PRO A 78 -19.71 12.06 -8.02
C PRO A 78 -21.14 11.52 -8.26
N GLY A 79 -21.78 11.06 -7.21
CA GLY A 79 -23.19 10.59 -7.25
C GLY A 79 -23.39 9.15 -7.73
N VAL A 80 -22.31 8.42 -8.08
CA VAL A 80 -22.42 6.99 -8.43
C VAL A 80 -22.46 6.12 -7.18
N LEU A 81 -21.57 6.38 -6.22
CA LEU A 81 -21.66 5.76 -4.89
C LEU A 81 -22.35 6.71 -3.91
N ALA A 82 -23.06 6.14 -2.93
CA ALA A 82 -23.85 6.89 -1.96
C ALA A 82 -22.97 7.81 -1.08
N GLU A 83 -21.75 7.38 -0.74
CA GLU A 83 -20.81 8.13 0.08
C GLU A 83 -19.42 8.12 -0.55
N GLN A 84 -18.84 9.30 -0.71
CA GLN A 84 -17.49 9.48 -1.25
C GLN A 84 -16.43 8.86 -0.33
N LYS A 85 -16.66 8.87 0.98
CA LYS A 85 -15.76 8.22 1.96
C LYS A 85 -15.66 6.70 1.79
N GLY A 86 -16.63 6.06 1.13
CA GLY A 86 -16.68 4.60 1.00
C GLY A 86 -15.49 4.03 0.23
N TYR A 87 -15.01 4.71 -0.80
CA TYR A 87 -13.87 4.23 -1.60
C TYR A 87 -12.51 4.75 -1.12
N GLU A 88 -12.48 5.83 -0.34
CA GLU A 88 -11.24 6.38 0.21
C GLU A 88 -10.61 5.50 1.32
N GLU A 89 -11.41 4.63 1.94
CA GLU A 89 -10.94 3.68 2.95
C GLU A 89 -10.65 2.28 2.37
N GLU A 90 -10.91 2.06 1.07
CA GLU A 90 -10.70 0.78 0.41
C GLU A 90 -9.25 0.52 0.02
N SER A 91 -8.97 -0.73 -0.35
CA SER A 91 -7.66 -1.16 -0.86
C SER A 91 -7.19 -0.29 -2.02
N TYR A 92 -5.89 0.00 -2.03
CA TYR A 92 -5.15 0.76 -3.05
C TYR A 92 -5.37 2.29 -3.02
N TRP A 93 -6.33 2.82 -2.27
CA TRP A 93 -6.57 4.26 -2.24
C TRP A 93 -5.37 5.06 -1.71
N ASP A 94 -4.79 4.60 -0.60
CA ASP A 94 -3.56 5.14 0.01
C ASP A 94 -2.32 4.28 -0.26
N GLY A 95 -2.42 3.29 -1.17
CA GLY A 95 -1.36 2.35 -1.52
C GLY A 95 -1.32 1.10 -0.65
N LEU A 96 -2.21 0.96 0.33
CA LEU A 96 -2.31 -0.22 1.18
C LEU A 96 -3.52 -1.09 0.81
N LEU A 97 -3.54 -2.32 1.30
CA LEU A 97 -4.74 -3.15 1.33
C LEU A 97 -5.60 -2.75 2.52
N GLU A 98 -6.90 -2.80 2.36
CA GLU A 98 -7.87 -2.59 3.42
C GLU A 98 -7.64 -3.60 4.58
N TYR A 99 -7.97 -3.18 5.78
CA TYR A 99 -7.99 -4.02 6.98
C TYR A 99 -9.04 -5.14 6.87
N PRO A 100 -8.93 -6.22 7.68
CA PRO A 100 -9.91 -7.31 7.63
C PRO A 100 -11.28 -6.85 8.14
N GLN A 101 -12.31 -7.12 7.36
CA GLN A 101 -13.70 -6.85 7.70
C GLN A 101 -14.31 -8.01 8.48
N TYR A 102 -15.21 -7.69 9.41
CA TYR A 102 -15.97 -8.65 10.23
C TYR A 102 -17.45 -8.34 10.15
N THR A 103 -18.26 -9.40 10.19
CA THR A 103 -19.72 -9.31 10.21
C THR A 103 -20.27 -10.09 11.40
N ARG A 104 -21.60 -10.04 11.61
CA ARG A 104 -22.28 -10.87 12.60
C ARG A 104 -22.30 -12.34 12.17
N PRO A 105 -22.29 -13.29 13.11
CA PRO A 105 -22.28 -13.11 14.58
C PRO A 105 -20.88 -12.75 15.13
N GLU A 106 -20.79 -12.27 16.39
CA GLU A 106 -19.54 -11.94 17.07
C GLU A 106 -18.59 -13.12 17.19
N VAL A 107 -19.14 -14.34 17.30
CA VAL A 107 -18.37 -15.59 17.30
C VAL A 107 -18.95 -16.51 16.23
N TRP A 108 -18.10 -16.89 15.27
CA TRP A 108 -18.43 -17.83 14.22
C TRP A 108 -17.46 -19.02 14.28
N GLU A 109 -18.01 -20.23 14.55
CA GLU A 109 -17.22 -21.48 14.67
C GLU A 109 -16.00 -21.35 15.59
N GLY A 110 -16.18 -20.71 16.75
CA GLY A 110 -15.12 -20.50 17.74
C GLY A 110 -14.13 -19.37 17.41
N ARG A 111 -14.32 -18.66 16.31
CA ARG A 111 -13.53 -17.49 15.89
C ARG A 111 -14.27 -16.22 16.26
N ALA A 112 -13.71 -15.46 17.19
CA ALA A 112 -14.31 -14.21 17.65
C ALA A 112 -13.89 -13.02 16.80
N VAL A 113 -14.78 -12.02 16.71
CA VAL A 113 -14.43 -10.67 16.26
C VAL A 113 -13.45 -10.07 17.28
N PRO A 114 -12.40 -9.37 16.87
CA PRO A 114 -11.49 -8.70 17.80
C PRO A 114 -12.22 -7.73 18.74
N ASP A 115 -11.95 -7.83 20.04
CA ASP A 115 -12.64 -7.06 21.09
C ASP A 115 -12.56 -5.54 20.87
N VAL A 116 -11.46 -5.05 20.28
CA VAL A 116 -11.29 -3.63 19.99
C VAL A 116 -12.38 -3.10 19.06
N LEU A 117 -12.92 -3.92 18.16
CA LEU A 117 -13.99 -3.54 17.23
C LEU A 117 -15.36 -3.49 17.90
N LEU A 118 -15.52 -4.14 19.05
CA LEU A 118 -16.76 -4.19 19.83
C LEU A 118 -16.83 -3.08 20.89
N GLY A 119 -15.69 -2.50 21.23
CA GLY A 119 -15.57 -1.56 22.36
C GLY A 119 -16.06 -0.12 22.11
N GLY A 120 -16.46 0.24 20.88
CA GLY A 120 -17.00 1.58 20.55
C GLY A 120 -15.99 2.74 20.63
N ASP A 121 -14.73 2.51 20.95
CA ASP A 121 -13.66 3.51 20.98
C ASP A 121 -13.09 3.69 19.56
N HIS A 122 -13.60 4.71 18.85
CA HIS A 122 -13.22 4.98 17.47
C HIS A 122 -11.70 5.17 17.28
N GLN A 123 -11.02 5.82 18.21
CA GLN A 123 -9.57 6.04 18.11
C GLN A 123 -8.80 4.72 18.15
N LYS A 124 -9.20 3.80 19.03
CA LYS A 124 -8.59 2.46 19.08
C LYS A 124 -8.93 1.61 17.87
N ILE A 125 -10.17 1.72 17.38
CA ILE A 125 -10.61 1.04 16.16
C ILE A 125 -9.78 1.51 14.97
N ASP A 126 -9.62 2.80 14.78
CA ASP A 126 -8.87 3.37 13.66
C ASP A 126 -7.37 3.04 13.73
N ALA A 127 -6.78 3.08 14.92
CA ALA A 127 -5.41 2.64 15.15
C ALA A 127 -5.22 1.15 14.79
N TRP A 128 -6.14 0.29 15.23
CA TRP A 128 -6.14 -1.14 14.92
C TRP A 128 -6.31 -1.40 13.41
N ARG A 129 -7.25 -0.71 12.76
CA ARG A 129 -7.48 -0.80 11.31
C ARG A 129 -6.22 -0.45 10.53
N GLY A 130 -5.57 0.66 10.85
CA GLY A 130 -4.33 1.09 10.23
C GLY A 130 -3.17 0.10 10.44
N GLU A 131 -3.06 -0.49 11.64
CA GLU A 131 -2.07 -1.53 11.92
C GLU A 131 -2.34 -2.79 11.07
N LYS A 132 -3.59 -3.26 11.04
CA LYS A 132 -3.98 -4.45 10.27
C LYS A 132 -3.88 -4.26 8.76
N SER A 133 -4.16 -3.09 8.25
CA SER A 133 -3.93 -2.71 6.85
C SER A 133 -2.44 -2.86 6.48
N ARG A 134 -1.54 -2.26 7.26
CA ARG A 134 -0.09 -2.38 7.04
C ARG A 134 0.41 -3.82 7.15
N GLU A 135 0.00 -4.56 8.18
CA GLU A 135 0.36 -5.96 8.37
C GLU A 135 -0.11 -6.81 7.18
N ARG A 136 -1.36 -6.65 6.77
CA ARG A 136 -1.95 -7.39 5.64
C ARG A 136 -1.26 -7.07 4.32
N THR A 137 -0.95 -5.80 4.07
CA THR A 137 -0.25 -5.37 2.86
C THR A 137 1.16 -5.95 2.83
N ARG A 138 1.89 -5.85 3.92
CA ARG A 138 3.24 -6.44 4.05
C ARG A 138 3.26 -7.93 3.73
N LEU A 139 2.27 -8.69 4.22
CA LEU A 139 2.20 -10.14 4.05
C LEU A 139 1.72 -10.57 2.66
N ARG A 140 0.79 -9.84 2.06
CA ARG A 140 0.11 -10.25 0.83
C ARG A 140 0.59 -9.54 -0.42
N ARG A 141 1.06 -8.32 -0.26
CA ARG A 141 1.52 -7.43 -1.34
C ARG A 141 2.76 -6.66 -0.88
N PRO A 142 3.89 -7.34 -0.65
CA PRO A 142 5.11 -6.72 -0.12
C PRO A 142 5.60 -5.57 -1.01
N GLU A 143 5.44 -5.66 -2.32
CA GLU A 143 5.82 -4.62 -3.25
C GLU A 143 5.03 -3.31 -3.05
N LEU A 144 3.72 -3.39 -2.74
CA LEU A 144 2.92 -2.22 -2.41
C LEU A 144 3.33 -1.63 -1.05
N TYR A 145 3.65 -2.49 -0.09
CA TYR A 145 4.09 -2.05 1.22
C TYR A 145 5.44 -1.31 1.16
N GLU A 146 6.38 -1.78 0.35
CA GLU A 146 7.65 -1.10 0.10
C GLU A 146 7.43 0.29 -0.54
N GLN A 147 6.56 0.38 -1.55
CA GLN A 147 6.20 1.65 -2.18
C GLN A 147 5.54 2.61 -1.19
N TRP A 148 4.63 2.09 -0.37
CA TRP A 148 3.98 2.89 0.67
C TRP A 148 4.97 3.40 1.71
N CYS A 149 5.90 2.57 2.19
CA CYS A 149 6.96 3.00 3.11
C CYS A 149 7.87 4.07 2.51
N ALA A 150 8.17 3.99 1.22
CA ALA A 150 8.98 4.99 0.51
C ALA A 150 8.27 6.36 0.41
N SER A 151 6.94 6.34 0.22
CA SER A 151 6.14 7.57 0.13
C SER A 151 5.68 8.11 1.50
N HIS A 152 5.73 7.27 2.54
CA HIS A 152 5.36 7.62 3.93
C HIS A 152 6.54 7.37 4.88
N PRO A 153 7.62 8.15 4.76
CA PRO A 153 8.77 8.00 5.67
C PRO A 153 8.31 8.21 7.11
N ILE A 154 8.75 7.35 8.02
CA ILE A 154 8.45 7.47 9.44
C ILE A 154 9.17 8.71 9.95
N THR A 155 8.44 9.81 10.09
CA THR A 155 8.96 11.09 10.62
C THR A 155 8.95 11.13 12.15
N GLU A 156 8.11 10.31 12.79
CA GLU A 156 8.02 10.21 14.24
C GLU A 156 8.09 8.75 14.68
N LEU A 157 9.00 8.47 15.62
CA LEU A 157 9.02 7.16 16.29
C LEU A 157 7.83 7.06 17.25
N PRO A 158 7.20 5.87 17.35
CA PRO A 158 6.13 5.66 18.32
C PRO A 158 6.61 5.98 19.72
N LYS A 159 5.73 6.61 20.53
CA LYS A 159 5.99 6.89 21.95
C LYS A 159 6.03 5.57 22.72
N TRP A 160 7.20 5.19 23.18
CA TRP A 160 7.42 3.95 23.91
C TRP A 160 7.16 4.16 25.41
N LYS A 161 6.66 3.12 26.07
CA LYS A 161 6.42 3.16 27.52
C LYS A 161 7.75 3.05 28.29
N ARG A 162 7.79 3.61 29.51
CA ARG A 162 8.95 3.55 30.37
C ARG A 162 9.28 2.09 30.72
N GLY A 163 10.48 1.64 30.39
CA GLY A 163 10.92 0.24 30.58
C GLY A 163 11.18 -0.52 29.27
N GLU A 164 10.69 -0.02 28.13
CA GLU A 164 11.05 -0.56 26.82
C GLU A 164 12.44 -0.04 26.42
N ASN A 165 13.25 -0.88 25.78
CA ASN A 165 14.59 -0.50 25.30
C ASN A 165 14.49 0.38 24.05
N VAL A 166 14.17 1.66 24.27
CA VAL A 166 14.00 2.66 23.22
C VAL A 166 15.11 3.68 23.25
N ARG A 167 15.64 4.00 22.08
CA ARG A 167 16.62 5.05 21.90
C ARG A 167 16.29 5.87 20.65
N LEU A 168 16.63 7.14 20.66
CA LEU A 168 16.21 8.06 19.60
C LEU A 168 17.14 7.98 18.39
N VAL A 169 16.55 7.88 17.21
CA VAL A 169 17.21 8.05 15.91
C VAL A 169 17.36 9.55 15.64
N LYS A 170 18.53 10.00 15.19
CA LYS A 170 18.85 11.42 15.05
C LYS A 170 19.03 11.91 13.61
N THR A 171 19.21 11.02 12.65
CA THR A 171 19.41 11.40 11.23
C THR A 171 18.37 10.75 10.34
N GLU A 172 18.05 11.36 9.19
CA GLU A 172 17.10 10.82 8.21
C GLU A 172 17.51 9.43 7.70
N GLU A 173 18.81 9.19 7.50
CA GLU A 173 19.33 7.89 7.07
C GLU A 173 19.10 6.81 8.13
N GLN A 174 19.30 7.16 9.41
CA GLN A 174 19.03 6.25 10.53
C GLN A 174 17.53 5.96 10.66
N PHE A 175 16.68 6.94 10.39
CA PHE A 175 15.22 6.76 10.34
C PHE A 175 14.81 5.80 9.23
N ALA A 176 15.36 5.97 8.03
CA ALA A 176 15.05 5.10 6.90
C ALA A 176 15.49 3.64 7.15
N ALA A 177 16.70 3.44 7.69
CA ALA A 177 17.21 2.11 8.04
C ALA A 177 16.39 1.47 9.17
N ALA A 178 16.04 2.21 10.22
CA ALA A 178 15.19 1.73 11.30
C ALA A 178 13.78 1.40 10.80
N ALA A 179 13.20 2.23 9.94
CA ALA A 179 11.89 2.00 9.35
C ALA A 179 11.84 0.72 8.54
N LYS A 180 12.86 0.44 7.73
CA LYS A 180 12.97 -0.79 6.95
C LYS A 180 13.06 -2.04 7.83
N LEU A 181 13.88 -2.00 8.88
CA LEU A 181 14.01 -3.11 9.83
C LEU A 181 12.72 -3.32 10.65
N PHE A 182 12.00 -2.27 11.00
CA PHE A 182 10.68 -2.36 11.61
C PHE A 182 9.64 -2.97 10.65
N ALA A 183 9.68 -2.56 9.38
CA ALA A 183 8.81 -3.10 8.34
C ALA A 183 9.01 -4.61 8.14
N GLU A 184 10.24 -5.10 8.28
CA GLU A 184 10.59 -6.51 8.19
C GLU A 184 10.29 -7.31 9.46
N GLY A 185 9.77 -6.69 10.52
CA GLY A 185 9.53 -7.33 11.83
C GLY A 185 10.82 -7.69 12.58
N ARG A 186 11.94 -7.10 12.17
CA ARG A 186 13.25 -7.29 12.81
C ARG A 186 13.49 -6.21 13.85
N ARG A 187 14.35 -6.55 14.81
CA ARG A 187 14.86 -5.57 15.78
C ARG A 187 15.82 -4.62 15.05
N ALA A 188 15.51 -3.34 15.07
CA ALA A 188 16.35 -2.33 14.45
C ALA A 188 17.31 -1.72 15.46
N VAL A 189 18.58 -1.71 15.12
CA VAL A 189 19.62 -1.05 15.90
C VAL A 189 20.46 -0.22 14.95
N CYS A 190 20.35 1.10 15.03
CA CYS A 190 21.14 2.02 14.22
C CYS A 190 21.70 3.14 15.08
N ALA A 191 22.99 3.37 15.00
CA ALA A 191 23.66 4.49 15.63
C ALA A 191 24.77 5.03 14.71
N GLY A 192 24.89 6.34 14.62
CA GLY A 192 25.94 6.95 13.82
C GLY A 192 25.85 6.64 12.33
N ASN A 193 26.97 6.36 11.69
CA ASN A 193 27.08 6.09 10.25
C ASN A 193 26.97 4.59 9.91
N TRP A 194 26.22 3.83 10.67
CA TRP A 194 26.09 2.40 10.45
C TRP A 194 25.16 2.11 9.28
N THR A 195 25.64 1.25 8.38
CA THR A 195 24.83 0.75 7.27
C THR A 195 24.01 -0.46 7.71
N GLU A 196 22.96 -0.78 6.96
CA GLU A 196 22.15 -1.97 7.17
C GLU A 196 22.96 -3.26 7.15
N GLU A 197 23.94 -3.38 6.22
CA GLU A 197 24.85 -4.51 6.12
C GLU A 197 25.72 -4.68 7.38
N TYR A 198 26.19 -3.58 7.94
CA TYR A 198 26.94 -3.60 9.18
C TYR A 198 26.10 -4.08 10.36
N CYS A 199 24.86 -3.57 10.47
CA CYS A 199 23.92 -3.99 11.53
C CYS A 199 23.52 -5.47 11.39
N ALA A 200 23.35 -5.96 10.18
CA ALA A 200 23.00 -7.36 9.92
C ALA A 200 24.11 -8.37 10.25
N GLY A 201 25.37 -7.92 10.25
CA GLY A 201 26.52 -8.75 10.57
C GLY A 201 26.84 -8.89 12.07
N LEU A 202 26.16 -8.13 12.94
CA LEU A 202 26.44 -8.10 14.38
C LEU A 202 25.33 -8.78 15.19
N THR A 203 25.72 -9.43 16.29
CA THR A 203 24.77 -9.94 17.28
C THR A 203 24.16 -8.79 18.08
N GLU A 204 23.00 -9.03 18.72
CA GLU A 204 22.32 -8.03 19.55
C GLU A 204 23.21 -7.51 20.69
N GLU A 205 24.00 -8.39 21.30
CA GLU A 205 24.92 -8.04 22.39
C GLU A 205 26.07 -7.13 21.90
N GLU A 206 26.62 -7.42 20.73
CA GLU A 206 27.66 -6.59 20.10
C GLU A 206 27.11 -5.20 19.70
N LEU A 207 25.92 -5.16 19.12
CA LEU A 207 25.22 -3.92 18.80
C LEU A 207 24.95 -3.08 20.04
N LEU A 208 24.45 -3.68 21.12
CA LEU A 208 24.22 -3.00 22.40
C LEU A 208 25.49 -2.53 23.07
N ALA A 209 26.58 -3.30 22.99
CA ALA A 209 27.87 -2.92 23.54
C ALA A 209 28.48 -1.71 22.81
N GLN A 210 28.42 -1.70 21.48
CA GLN A 210 28.88 -0.58 20.66
C GLN A 210 28.07 0.68 20.89
N LEU A 211 26.75 0.56 21.01
CA LEU A 211 25.87 1.68 21.32
C LEU A 211 26.11 2.30 22.69
N LYS A 212 26.47 1.49 23.68
CA LYS A 212 26.88 1.99 25.00
C LYS A 212 28.22 2.73 24.95
N ALA A 213 29.11 2.36 24.03
CA ALA A 213 30.41 3.01 23.82
C ALA A 213 30.26 4.36 23.09
N GLU A 214 29.28 4.51 22.20
CA GLU A 214 29.01 5.76 21.51
C GLU A 214 28.16 6.71 22.38
N LYS A 215 28.80 7.61 23.08
CA LYS A 215 28.16 8.58 24.01
C LYS A 215 27.19 9.60 23.37
N LYS A 216 26.98 9.57 22.05
CA LYS A 216 26.20 10.57 21.31
C LYS A 216 25.32 9.94 20.22
N GLY A 217 24.37 9.15 20.53
CA GLY A 217 23.40 8.67 19.57
C GLY A 217 22.11 8.22 20.23
N GLY A 218 20.97 8.49 19.61
CA GLY A 218 19.72 7.95 20.04
C GLY A 218 19.12 7.11 18.91
N TRP A 219 18.39 6.03 19.21
CA TRP A 219 17.76 5.16 18.22
C TRP A 219 16.76 4.26 18.91
N ALA A 220 15.97 3.51 18.14
CA ALA A 220 14.94 2.66 18.68
C ALA A 220 15.30 1.17 18.54
N CYS A 221 15.11 0.41 19.58
CA CYS A 221 15.14 -1.05 19.56
C CYS A 221 13.87 -1.58 20.23
N ARG A 222 13.21 -2.53 19.63
CA ARG A 222 12.12 -3.28 20.25
C ARG A 222 12.67 -4.62 20.72
N SER A 223 12.55 -4.94 22.02
CA SER A 223 12.68 -6.31 22.48
C SER A 223 11.32 -6.99 22.31
N GLU A 224 11.27 -8.06 21.54
CA GLU A 224 10.16 -9.00 21.65
C GLU A 224 10.42 -9.92 22.84
N GLU A 225 9.51 -9.95 23.79
CA GLU A 225 9.21 -11.08 24.63
C GLU A 225 8.06 -11.86 24.03
#